data_0ed160e1da6a47d775a876423b0f572b
#
_entry.id   0ed160e1da6a47d775a876423b0f572b
#
_cell.length_a   1.000
_cell.length_b   1.000
_cell.length_c   1.000
_cell.angle_alpha   90.00
_cell.angle_beta   90.00
_cell.angle_gamma   90.00
#
_symmetry.space_group_name_H-M   'P 1'
#
loop_
_entity.id
_entity.type
_entity.pdbx_description
1 polymer ?
#
loop_
_entity_poly.entity_id
_entity_poly.type
_entity_poly.pdbx_seq_one_letter_code
_entity_poly.pdbx_strand_id
1 'polypeptide(L)'
;MDGDHAYTNSFHLLILRENSLITKSIEVGEQKISPCRIFCVGKNYEEHIQELNDGDVLSQQKGEAQPVIFMKPVTSIVSPGELISIPAYGRVLHHEVEIVILLKDGGQNISLDKALSCVVGVTLGLDLTLRDIQTEIKKKGYPWELSKSFDQSSPLGSMRLYDHSFDLLNLPFTCFVNGEKRQEGNTRDMIFTIPRIISFLSTVWKLMPGDLVYTGTPSGVGVLCKEDEIVLDSPVLGRFTWTIC
;
A
#
# COMPACT_ATOMS: atom_id res chain seq x y z
N MET A 1 -35.17 -28.09 -37.77
CA MET A 1 -33.90 -27.33 -37.75
C MET A 1 -34.08 -26.18 -36.79
N ASP A 2 -33.89 -26.43 -35.52
CA ASP A 2 -33.88 -25.39 -34.49
C ASP A 2 -33.15 -25.97 -33.26
N GLY A 3 -31.91 -25.60 -33.11
CA GLY A 3 -31.14 -26.08 -31.99
C GLY A 3 -29.76 -25.45 -31.93
N ASP A 4 -29.65 -24.11 -31.68
CA ASP A 4 -28.34 -23.49 -31.43
C ASP A 4 -28.40 -22.11 -30.73
N HIS A 5 -29.38 -21.83 -29.88
CA HIS A 5 -29.42 -20.53 -29.19
C HIS A 5 -29.43 -20.60 -27.65
N ALA A 6 -29.29 -21.77 -27.02
CA ALA A 6 -29.40 -21.89 -25.57
C ALA A 6 -28.05 -21.89 -24.81
N TYR A 7 -26.92 -22.10 -25.47
CA TYR A 7 -25.62 -22.26 -24.77
C TYR A 7 -24.82 -20.98 -24.57
N THR A 8 -25.03 -19.94 -25.34
CA THR A 8 -24.24 -18.70 -25.27
C THR A 8 -24.64 -17.79 -24.11
N ASN A 9 -25.87 -17.80 -23.65
CA ASN A 9 -26.35 -16.93 -22.58
C ASN A 9 -25.92 -17.40 -21.17
N SER A 10 -25.71 -18.72 -20.99
CA SER A 10 -25.34 -19.27 -19.67
C SER A 10 -23.88 -18.96 -19.30
N PHE A 11 -22.98 -18.99 -20.29
CA PHE A 11 -21.54 -18.65 -20.08
C PHE A 11 -21.32 -17.17 -19.81
N HIS A 12 -22.04 -16.29 -20.47
CA HIS A 12 -21.95 -14.84 -20.23
C HIS A 12 -22.47 -14.44 -18.84
N LEU A 13 -23.50 -15.10 -18.34
CA LEU A 13 -24.06 -14.85 -17.01
C LEU A 13 -23.17 -15.39 -15.88
N LEU A 14 -22.44 -16.50 -16.13
CA LEU A 14 -21.48 -17.06 -15.16
C LEU A 14 -20.26 -16.13 -15.01
N ILE A 15 -19.69 -15.64 -16.10
CA ILE A 15 -18.55 -14.70 -16.10
C ILE A 15 -18.91 -13.39 -15.39
N LEU A 16 -20.13 -12.88 -15.57
CA LEU A 16 -20.57 -11.66 -14.87
C LEU A 16 -20.83 -11.87 -13.37
N ARG A 17 -21.18 -13.10 -12.93
CA ARG A 17 -21.33 -13.41 -11.50
C ARG A 17 -20.00 -13.63 -10.79
N GLU A 18 -19.00 -14.20 -11.43
CA GLU A 18 -17.66 -14.39 -10.86
C GLU A 18 -16.85 -13.09 -10.83
N ASN A 19 -16.99 -12.21 -11.80
CA ASN A 19 -16.31 -10.90 -11.82
C ASN A 19 -16.82 -9.91 -10.77
N SER A 20 -17.97 -10.14 -10.13
CA SER A 20 -18.45 -9.32 -9.01
C SER A 20 -17.78 -9.66 -7.66
N LEU A 21 -16.91 -10.68 -7.61
CA LEU A 21 -16.28 -11.18 -6.38
C LEU A 21 -14.80 -10.75 -6.20
N ILE A 22 -14.20 -10.05 -7.16
CA ILE A 22 -12.73 -9.89 -7.19
C ILE A 22 -12.24 -8.63 -6.44
N THR A 23 -13.06 -7.63 -6.20
CA THR A 23 -12.64 -6.44 -5.45
C THR A 23 -13.54 -6.18 -4.26
N LYS A 24 -13.01 -6.41 -3.05
CA LYS A 24 -13.67 -5.97 -1.80
C LYS A 24 -13.80 -4.45 -1.84
N SER A 25 -15.00 -3.90 -1.66
CA SER A 25 -15.16 -2.46 -1.49
C SER A 25 -14.56 -2.01 -0.16
N ILE A 26 -13.95 -0.83 -0.16
CA ILE A 26 -13.39 -0.18 1.02
C ILE A 26 -14.48 0.74 1.59
N GLU A 27 -14.77 0.57 2.88
CA GLU A 27 -15.72 1.43 3.59
C GLU A 27 -14.99 2.63 4.21
N VAL A 28 -15.54 3.84 3.98
CA VAL A 28 -15.04 5.10 4.56
C VAL A 28 -16.24 5.94 5.00
N GLY A 29 -16.51 6.00 6.30
CA GLY A 29 -17.75 6.56 6.80
C GLY A 29 -18.94 5.81 6.21
N GLU A 30 -19.86 6.52 5.57
CA GLU A 30 -21.04 5.93 4.90
C GLU A 30 -20.78 5.54 3.43
N GLN A 31 -19.59 5.78 2.91
CA GLN A 31 -19.24 5.54 1.51
C GLN A 31 -18.61 4.17 1.33
N LYS A 32 -18.92 3.53 0.19
CA LYS A 32 -18.24 2.32 -0.30
C LYS A 32 -17.52 2.67 -1.60
N ILE A 33 -16.20 2.52 -1.58
CA ILE A 33 -15.34 2.84 -2.72
C ILE A 33 -14.64 1.56 -3.19
N SER A 34 -14.76 1.27 -4.48
CA SER A 34 -14.03 0.15 -5.08
C SER A 34 -12.58 0.54 -5.31
N PRO A 35 -11.59 -0.22 -4.79
CA PRO A 35 -10.19 0.08 -5.05
C PRO A 35 -9.89 -0.07 -6.53
N CYS A 36 -9.11 0.86 -7.08
CA CYS A 36 -8.77 0.92 -8.50
C CYS A 36 -7.33 0.46 -8.74
N ARG A 37 -6.39 1.11 -8.07
CA ARG A 37 -4.95 0.83 -8.17
C ARG A 37 -4.31 1.01 -6.79
N ILE A 38 -3.16 0.35 -6.59
CA ILE A 38 -2.33 0.56 -5.41
C ILE A 38 -0.98 1.11 -5.89
N PHE A 39 -0.73 2.38 -5.62
CA PHE A 39 0.58 3.00 -5.77
C PHE A 39 1.37 2.83 -4.48
N CYS A 40 2.65 2.54 -4.57
CA CYS A 40 3.55 2.41 -3.43
C CYS A 40 4.78 3.31 -3.63
N VAL A 41 5.21 3.95 -2.55
CA VAL A 41 6.37 4.85 -2.55
C VAL A 41 7.53 4.18 -1.83
N GLY A 42 8.57 3.82 -2.57
CA GLY A 42 9.81 3.33 -1.97
C GLY A 42 10.71 4.46 -1.49
N LYS A 43 11.51 4.19 -0.44
CA LYS A 43 12.58 5.08 0.05
C LYS A 43 12.09 6.47 0.49
N ASN A 44 11.03 6.53 1.29
CA ASN A 44 10.44 7.80 1.73
C ASN A 44 10.81 8.22 3.16
N TYR A 45 11.68 7.48 3.85
CA TYR A 45 12.23 7.82 5.16
C TYR A 45 13.75 7.68 5.15
N GLU A 46 14.46 8.69 5.64
CA GLU A 46 15.92 8.74 5.54
C GLU A 46 16.61 7.62 6.33
N GLU A 47 16.14 7.32 7.55
CA GLU A 47 16.67 6.25 8.37
C GLU A 47 16.49 4.87 7.74
N HIS A 48 15.37 4.63 7.05
CA HIS A 48 15.13 3.38 6.33
C HIS A 48 16.10 3.20 5.15
N ILE A 49 16.45 4.28 4.45
CA ILE A 49 17.42 4.26 3.35
C ILE A 49 18.81 3.87 3.91
N GLN A 50 19.19 4.42 5.06
CA GLN A 50 20.45 4.11 5.73
C GLN A 50 20.49 2.64 6.20
N GLU A 51 19.38 2.14 6.79
CA GLU A 51 19.25 0.74 7.26
C GLU A 51 19.49 -0.26 6.12
N LEU A 52 18.99 0.01 4.93
CA LEU A 52 19.12 -0.88 3.77
C LEU A 52 20.46 -0.74 3.01
N ASN A 53 21.38 0.13 3.48
CA ASN A 53 22.61 0.50 2.75
C ASN A 53 22.35 0.98 1.31
N ASP A 54 21.17 1.51 1.06
CA ASP A 54 20.71 2.01 -0.25
C ASP A 54 21.18 3.46 -0.53
N GLY A 55 22.18 3.94 0.22
CA GLY A 55 22.60 5.35 0.31
C GLY A 55 23.08 6.03 -0.96
N ASP A 56 23.30 5.31 -2.05
CA ASP A 56 23.92 5.90 -3.25
C ASP A 56 22.95 6.64 -4.20
N VAL A 57 21.64 6.52 -4.04
CA VAL A 57 20.71 7.04 -5.06
C VAL A 57 20.11 8.40 -4.70
N LEU A 58 19.93 8.72 -3.42
CA LEU A 58 19.32 9.99 -3.00
C LEU A 58 20.33 11.08 -2.59
N SER A 59 21.56 10.69 -2.21
CA SER A 59 22.60 11.63 -1.78
C SER A 59 23.16 12.49 -2.91
N GLN A 60 23.00 12.08 -4.17
CA GLN A 60 23.54 12.80 -5.33
C GLN A 60 22.60 13.84 -5.94
N GLN A 61 21.32 13.92 -5.51
CA GLN A 61 20.36 14.85 -6.11
C GLN A 61 19.62 15.68 -5.04
N LYS A 62 20.35 16.51 -4.29
CA LYS A 62 19.73 17.58 -3.50
C LYS A 62 19.08 18.59 -4.46
N GLY A 63 17.77 18.46 -4.67
CA GLY A 63 16.97 19.42 -5.44
C GLY A 63 15.97 18.81 -6.43
N GLU A 64 16.24 17.65 -7.03
CA GLU A 64 15.42 17.03 -8.08
C GLU A 64 15.04 15.56 -7.79
N ALA A 65 15.18 15.11 -6.55
CA ALA A 65 14.84 13.73 -6.19
C ALA A 65 13.36 13.45 -6.47
N GLN A 66 13.09 12.37 -7.21
CA GLN A 66 11.75 11.88 -7.51
C GLN A 66 11.46 10.66 -6.63
N PRO A 67 10.18 10.47 -6.21
CA PRO A 67 9.77 9.26 -5.52
C PRO A 67 10.00 8.02 -6.37
N VAL A 68 10.48 6.93 -5.77
CA VAL A 68 10.51 5.61 -6.41
C VAL A 68 9.11 5.04 -6.32
N ILE A 69 8.47 4.79 -7.46
CA ILE A 69 7.09 4.31 -7.51
C ILE A 69 7.06 2.88 -8.07
N PHE A 70 6.28 2.03 -7.42
CA PHE A 70 5.87 0.72 -7.92
C PHE A 70 4.39 0.50 -7.60
N MET A 71 3.81 -0.57 -8.10
CA MET A 71 2.39 -0.86 -7.92
C MET A 71 2.20 -2.27 -7.35
N LYS A 72 1.08 -2.44 -6.62
CA LYS A 72 0.57 -3.74 -6.19
C LYS A 72 -0.82 -3.96 -6.79
N PRO A 73 -1.21 -5.22 -7.08
CA PRO A 73 -2.55 -5.50 -7.56
C PRO A 73 -3.59 -5.32 -6.43
N VAL A 74 -4.76 -4.80 -6.73
CA VAL A 74 -5.84 -4.65 -5.74
C VAL A 74 -6.31 -5.98 -5.14
N THR A 75 -6.06 -7.09 -5.84
CA THR A 75 -6.33 -8.45 -5.37
C THR A 75 -5.40 -8.89 -4.23
N SER A 76 -4.31 -8.16 -3.97
CA SER A 76 -3.39 -8.43 -2.86
C SER A 76 -3.85 -7.86 -1.51
N ILE A 77 -4.98 -7.16 -1.46
CA ILE A 77 -5.52 -6.57 -0.23
C ILE A 77 -6.00 -7.65 0.72
N VAL A 78 -5.57 -7.53 2.00
CA VAL A 78 -5.98 -8.40 3.11
C VAL A 78 -6.56 -7.54 4.23
N SER A 79 -7.77 -7.87 4.68
CA SER A 79 -8.44 -7.14 5.76
C SER A 79 -7.89 -7.55 7.14
N PRO A 80 -7.99 -6.69 8.17
CA PRO A 80 -7.61 -7.06 9.53
C PRO A 80 -8.34 -8.33 10.01
N GLY A 81 -7.61 -9.19 10.73
CA GLY A 81 -8.11 -10.49 11.20
C GLY A 81 -8.04 -11.63 10.18
N GLU A 82 -7.78 -11.34 8.89
CA GLU A 82 -7.51 -12.41 7.92
C GLU A 82 -6.06 -12.93 8.09
N LEU A 83 -5.86 -14.22 7.79
CA LEU A 83 -4.54 -14.84 7.82
C LEU A 83 -3.73 -14.46 6.59
N ILE A 84 -2.43 -14.26 6.78
CA ILE A 84 -1.48 -13.98 5.69
C ILE A 84 -0.58 -15.19 5.52
N SER A 85 -0.57 -15.77 4.33
CA SER A 85 0.27 -16.92 4.00
C SER A 85 1.65 -16.48 3.53
N ILE A 86 2.71 -17.15 4.00
CA ILE A 86 4.05 -16.94 3.45
C ILE A 86 4.08 -17.58 2.05
N PRO A 87 4.38 -16.80 0.99
CA PRO A 87 4.45 -17.36 -0.36
C PRO A 87 5.51 -18.46 -0.49
N ALA A 88 5.22 -19.51 -1.23
CA ALA A 88 6.19 -20.55 -1.55
C ALA A 88 7.35 -20.01 -2.44
N TYR A 89 7.12 -18.90 -3.13
CA TYR A 89 8.11 -18.17 -3.92
C TYR A 89 8.83 -17.17 -3.03
N GLY A 90 10.04 -17.37 -2.67
CA GLY A 90 10.79 -16.54 -1.72
C GLY A 90 10.86 -17.16 -0.34
N ARG A 91 11.81 -16.72 0.48
CA ARG A 91 12.13 -17.32 1.79
C ARG A 91 12.10 -16.32 2.94
N VAL A 92 12.16 -15.03 2.65
CA VAL A 92 12.32 -13.97 3.65
C VAL A 92 11.24 -12.92 3.45
N LEU A 93 10.12 -13.11 4.15
CA LEU A 93 9.02 -12.14 4.17
C LEU A 93 9.31 -11.05 5.21
N HIS A 94 9.28 -9.79 4.82
CA HIS A 94 9.43 -8.62 5.71
C HIS A 94 8.14 -7.85 5.86
N HIS A 95 7.94 -7.26 7.05
CA HIS A 95 6.94 -6.21 7.29
C HIS A 95 7.52 -4.84 6.94
N GLU A 96 6.69 -3.96 6.41
CA GLU A 96 6.95 -2.55 6.17
C GLU A 96 5.64 -1.80 6.48
N VAL A 97 5.52 -1.20 7.70
CA VAL A 97 4.31 -0.44 8.07
C VAL A 97 4.28 0.91 7.36
N GLU A 98 3.10 1.28 6.85
CA GLU A 98 2.91 2.51 6.10
C GLU A 98 1.60 3.20 6.43
N ILE A 99 1.58 4.53 6.34
CA ILE A 99 0.34 5.27 6.17
C ILE A 99 -0.18 4.99 4.76
N VAL A 100 -1.46 4.71 4.66
CA VAL A 100 -2.14 4.48 3.38
C VAL A 100 -3.27 5.47 3.22
N ILE A 101 -3.30 6.17 2.09
CA ILE A 101 -4.38 7.10 1.74
C ILE A 101 -5.24 6.53 0.62
N LEU A 102 -6.55 6.86 0.68
CA LEU A 102 -7.53 6.53 -0.35
C LEU A 102 -8.01 7.83 -0.99
N LEU A 103 -8.02 7.87 -2.31
CA LEU A 103 -8.48 9.01 -3.08
C LEU A 103 -9.98 8.90 -3.41
N LYS A 104 -10.74 9.99 -3.18
CA LYS A 104 -12.15 10.16 -3.62
C LYS A 104 -12.26 10.87 -4.95
N ASP A 105 -11.21 11.57 -5.34
CA ASP A 105 -11.14 12.41 -6.52
C ASP A 105 -9.75 12.26 -7.15
N GLY A 106 -9.56 12.78 -8.32
CA GLY A 106 -8.32 12.61 -9.04
C GLY A 106 -8.14 13.66 -10.12
N GLY A 107 -7.34 13.33 -11.12
CA GLY A 107 -7.00 14.22 -12.22
C GLY A 107 -5.55 14.08 -12.63
N GLN A 108 -5.13 14.98 -13.51
CA GLN A 108 -3.74 15.14 -13.95
C GLN A 108 -3.18 16.48 -13.49
N ASN A 109 -1.87 16.53 -13.21
CA ASN A 109 -1.15 17.75 -12.83
C ASN A 109 -1.80 18.45 -11.62
N ILE A 110 -2.16 17.67 -10.59
CA ILE A 110 -2.74 18.19 -9.34
C ILE A 110 -1.68 19.02 -8.62
N SER A 111 -2.00 20.28 -8.33
CA SER A 111 -1.09 21.16 -7.59
C SER A 111 -1.01 20.77 -6.11
N LEU A 112 0.09 21.13 -5.45
CA LEU A 112 0.34 20.79 -4.05
C LEU A 112 -0.78 21.25 -3.10
N ASP A 113 -1.30 22.45 -3.32
CA ASP A 113 -2.39 23.05 -2.54
C ASP A 113 -3.72 22.29 -2.67
N LYS A 114 -3.94 21.60 -3.79
CA LYS A 114 -5.16 20.82 -4.05
C LYS A 114 -5.00 19.34 -3.69
N ALA A 115 -3.80 18.86 -3.48
CA ALA A 115 -3.53 17.43 -3.32
C ALA A 115 -4.32 16.80 -2.17
N LEU A 116 -4.35 17.43 -0.98
CA LEU A 116 -5.07 16.89 0.18
C LEU A 116 -6.59 16.88 0.00
N SER A 117 -7.16 17.71 -0.86
CA SER A 117 -8.61 17.69 -1.13
C SER A 117 -9.04 16.43 -1.88
N CYS A 118 -8.11 15.72 -2.52
CA CYS A 118 -8.38 14.45 -3.19
C CYS A 118 -8.50 13.28 -2.20
N VAL A 119 -8.01 13.41 -0.96
CA VAL A 119 -8.00 12.34 0.04
C VAL A 119 -9.37 12.23 0.71
N VAL A 120 -9.89 11.01 0.84
CA VAL A 120 -11.12 10.71 1.59
C VAL A 120 -10.88 9.83 2.80
N GLY A 121 -9.91 8.95 2.75
CA GLY A 121 -9.64 8.01 3.82
C GLY A 121 -8.16 7.85 4.09
N VAL A 122 -7.84 7.52 5.33
CA VAL A 122 -6.47 7.28 5.81
C VAL A 122 -6.48 6.06 6.72
N THR A 123 -5.49 5.20 6.60
CA THR A 123 -5.31 4.04 7.47
C THR A 123 -3.84 3.66 7.59
N LEU A 124 -3.59 2.57 8.32
CA LEU A 124 -2.32 1.85 8.31
C LEU A 124 -2.40 0.63 7.40
N GLY A 125 -1.29 0.31 6.76
CA GLY A 125 -1.15 -0.91 5.98
C GLY A 125 0.26 -1.49 6.07
N LEU A 126 0.46 -2.64 5.43
CA LEU A 126 1.76 -3.28 5.30
C LEU A 126 2.12 -3.39 3.81
N ASP A 127 3.29 -2.90 3.45
CA ASP A 127 3.94 -3.22 2.18
C ASP A 127 4.79 -4.48 2.35
N LEU A 128 4.14 -5.66 2.36
CA LEU A 128 4.86 -6.91 2.54
C LEU A 128 5.83 -7.15 1.38
N THR A 129 7.05 -7.58 1.75
CA THR A 129 8.18 -7.65 0.83
C THR A 129 8.91 -8.98 0.95
N LEU A 130 9.08 -9.69 -0.18
CA LEU A 130 10.01 -10.82 -0.26
C LEU A 130 11.44 -10.27 -0.41
N ARG A 131 12.13 -10.12 0.72
CA ARG A 131 13.39 -9.36 0.81
C ARG A 131 14.55 -10.03 0.06
N ASP A 132 14.62 -11.34 0.08
CA ASP A 132 15.61 -12.12 -0.67
C ASP A 132 15.42 -11.91 -2.19
N ILE A 133 14.19 -11.99 -2.68
CA ILE A 133 13.86 -11.73 -4.08
C ILE A 133 14.16 -10.28 -4.46
N GLN A 134 13.77 -9.31 -3.61
CA GLN A 134 14.05 -7.90 -3.87
C GLN A 134 15.55 -7.64 -4.00
N THR A 135 16.37 -8.23 -3.12
CA THR A 135 17.81 -8.09 -3.17
C THR A 135 18.41 -8.63 -4.47
N GLU A 136 17.88 -9.75 -4.95
CA GLU A 136 18.33 -10.35 -6.21
C GLU A 136 17.95 -9.51 -7.43
N ILE A 137 16.66 -9.11 -7.53
CA ILE A 137 16.17 -8.35 -8.69
C ILE A 137 16.75 -6.94 -8.75
N LYS A 138 17.00 -6.29 -7.60
CA LYS A 138 17.69 -4.98 -7.54
C LYS A 138 19.10 -5.06 -8.12
N LYS A 139 19.87 -6.10 -7.80
CA LYS A 139 21.23 -6.31 -8.36
C LYS A 139 21.22 -6.49 -9.88
N LYS A 140 20.13 -7.04 -10.42
CA LYS A 140 19.95 -7.28 -11.86
C LYS A 140 19.29 -6.09 -12.58
N GLY A 141 18.84 -5.07 -11.87
CA GLY A 141 18.07 -3.96 -12.43
C GLY A 141 16.69 -4.35 -12.96
N TYR A 142 16.10 -5.43 -12.43
CA TYR A 142 14.77 -5.90 -12.82
C TYR A 142 13.64 -5.18 -12.08
N PRO A 143 12.40 -5.19 -12.62
CA PRO A 143 11.22 -4.67 -11.96
C PRO A 143 10.97 -5.33 -10.59
N TRP A 144 10.28 -4.62 -9.68
CA TRP A 144 10.10 -5.07 -8.28
C TRP A 144 8.88 -5.95 -8.05
N GLU A 145 8.04 -6.15 -9.05
CA GLU A 145 6.75 -6.84 -8.94
C GLU A 145 6.86 -8.22 -8.29
N LEU A 146 7.87 -9.02 -8.64
CA LEU A 146 8.07 -10.35 -8.06
C LEU A 146 8.33 -10.32 -6.54
N SER A 147 8.85 -9.23 -6.02
CA SER A 147 9.13 -9.07 -4.59
C SER A 147 8.08 -8.29 -3.84
N LYS A 148 7.22 -7.55 -4.54
CA LYS A 148 6.27 -6.58 -3.96
C LYS A 148 4.82 -6.86 -4.30
N SER A 149 4.52 -7.52 -5.42
CA SER A 149 3.16 -7.59 -5.99
C SER A 149 2.59 -9.02 -5.97
N PHE A 150 2.92 -9.80 -4.94
CA PHE A 150 2.40 -11.15 -4.74
C PHE A 150 1.05 -11.13 -4.00
N ASP A 151 0.34 -12.26 -4.00
CA ASP A 151 -0.95 -12.40 -3.30
C ASP A 151 -0.81 -12.09 -1.80
N GLN A 152 -1.79 -11.38 -1.25
CA GLN A 152 -1.80 -10.94 0.16
C GLN A 152 -0.68 -9.96 0.54
N SER A 153 0.00 -9.35 -0.41
CA SER A 153 1.12 -8.44 -0.13
C SER A 153 0.72 -7.04 0.34
N SER A 154 -0.58 -6.73 0.43
CA SER A 154 -1.10 -5.41 0.82
C SER A 154 -2.13 -5.48 1.96
N PRO A 155 -1.75 -5.92 3.17
CA PRO A 155 -2.63 -5.80 4.33
C PRO A 155 -3.04 -4.34 4.53
N LEU A 156 -4.36 -4.12 4.71
CA LEU A 156 -4.96 -2.79 4.74
C LEU A 156 -5.92 -2.68 5.92
N GLY A 157 -5.68 -1.75 6.83
CA GLY A 157 -6.56 -1.43 7.95
C GLY A 157 -7.89 -0.82 7.50
N SER A 158 -8.85 -0.75 8.41
CA SER A 158 -10.11 -0.03 8.16
C SER A 158 -9.83 1.46 7.97
N MET A 159 -10.43 2.06 6.95
CA MET A 159 -10.21 3.46 6.62
C MET A 159 -10.91 4.39 7.61
N ARG A 160 -10.16 5.36 8.15
CA ARG A 160 -10.72 6.52 8.83
C ARG A 160 -11.01 7.62 7.81
N LEU A 161 -12.21 8.21 7.90
CA LEU A 161 -12.58 9.36 7.08
C LEU A 161 -11.61 10.53 7.35
N TYR A 162 -11.08 11.12 6.30
CA TYR A 162 -10.28 12.33 6.37
C TYR A 162 -11.17 13.56 6.11
N ASP A 163 -11.52 14.22 7.19
CA ASP A 163 -12.37 15.42 7.23
C ASP A 163 -11.62 16.66 7.73
N HIS A 164 -10.27 16.59 7.71
CA HIS A 164 -9.37 17.61 8.26
C HIS A 164 -9.44 17.78 9.78
N SER A 165 -10.07 16.85 10.52
CA SER A 165 -10.12 16.88 12.00
C SER A 165 -8.78 16.48 12.66
N PHE A 166 -7.82 15.97 11.89
CA PHE A 166 -6.47 15.64 12.33
C PHE A 166 -5.44 16.05 11.28
N ASP A 167 -4.20 16.25 11.75
CA ASP A 167 -3.09 16.65 10.88
C ASP A 167 -2.47 15.44 10.17
N LEU A 168 -2.76 15.29 8.88
CA LEU A 168 -2.23 14.22 8.04
C LEU A 168 -0.70 14.31 7.86
N LEU A 169 -0.11 15.48 8.10
CA LEU A 169 1.34 15.68 7.98
C LEU A 169 2.10 15.46 9.29
N ASN A 170 1.38 15.09 10.37
CA ASN A 170 1.97 14.79 11.67
C ASN A 170 1.22 13.61 12.35
N LEU A 171 1.20 12.46 11.70
CA LEU A 171 0.57 11.23 12.20
C LEU A 171 1.62 10.27 12.73
N PRO A 172 1.65 10.00 14.04
CA PRO A 172 2.49 8.95 14.60
C PRO A 172 1.84 7.56 14.38
N PHE A 173 2.70 6.57 14.15
CA PHE A 173 2.29 5.17 14.01
C PHE A 173 3.41 4.21 14.39
N THR A 174 3.04 2.99 14.77
CA THR A 174 3.97 1.94 15.21
C THR A 174 3.57 0.58 14.62
N CYS A 175 4.57 -0.30 14.49
CA CYS A 175 4.38 -1.71 14.19
C CYS A 175 4.99 -2.56 15.30
N PHE A 176 4.22 -3.52 15.79
CA PHE A 176 4.65 -4.53 16.74
C PHE A 176 4.58 -5.92 16.07
N VAL A 177 5.55 -6.77 16.39
CA VAL A 177 5.54 -8.19 16.03
C VAL A 177 5.68 -8.98 17.34
N ASN A 178 4.71 -9.84 17.63
CA ASN A 178 4.65 -10.61 18.90
C ASN A 178 4.75 -9.74 20.15
N GLY A 179 4.14 -8.54 20.12
CA GLY A 179 4.16 -7.58 21.21
C GLY A 179 5.44 -6.75 21.32
N GLU A 180 6.45 -7.02 20.50
CA GLU A 180 7.71 -6.25 20.44
C GLU A 180 7.60 -5.12 19.42
N LYS A 181 7.90 -3.88 19.83
CA LYS A 181 7.93 -2.73 18.89
C LYS A 181 9.08 -2.90 17.90
N ARG A 182 8.75 -2.93 16.61
CA ARG A 182 9.70 -3.08 15.51
C ARG A 182 9.92 -1.79 14.75
N GLN A 183 8.83 -1.09 14.40
CA GLN A 183 8.91 0.17 13.66
C GLN A 183 8.13 1.25 14.39
N GLU A 184 8.63 2.47 14.29
CA GLU A 184 7.97 3.69 14.76
C GLU A 184 8.21 4.78 13.72
N GLY A 185 7.16 5.48 13.32
CA GLY A 185 7.26 6.53 12.32
C GLY A 185 6.27 7.66 12.55
N ASN A 186 6.51 8.75 11.84
CA ASN A 186 5.60 9.88 11.78
C ASN A 186 5.61 10.45 10.36
N THR A 187 4.46 10.83 9.83
CA THR A 187 4.37 11.41 8.47
C THR A 187 5.17 12.70 8.30
N ARG A 188 5.48 13.42 9.37
CA ARG A 188 6.36 14.61 9.34
C ARG A 188 7.80 14.30 8.91
N ASP A 189 8.23 13.05 9.09
CA ASP A 189 9.59 12.60 8.81
C ASP A 189 9.74 12.05 7.38
N MET A 190 8.66 12.12 6.58
CA MET A 190 8.67 11.73 5.17
C MET A 190 9.53 12.67 4.33
N ILE A 191 10.36 12.12 3.45
CA ILE A 191 11.15 12.85 2.44
C ILE A 191 10.19 13.51 1.43
N PHE A 192 9.24 12.75 0.92
CA PHE A 192 8.16 13.22 0.06
C PHE A 192 6.86 13.26 0.85
N THR A 193 6.39 14.44 1.18
CA THR A 193 5.12 14.61 1.90
C THR A 193 3.95 14.09 1.07
N ILE A 194 2.84 13.73 1.73
CA ILE A 194 1.63 13.21 1.06
C ILE A 194 1.16 14.13 -0.09
N PRO A 195 1.07 15.47 0.06
CA PRO A 195 0.74 16.35 -1.06
C PRO A 195 1.72 16.24 -2.23
N ARG A 196 3.03 16.12 -1.94
CA ARG A 196 4.06 15.99 -2.97
C ARG A 196 3.94 14.66 -3.72
N ILE A 197 3.64 13.57 -3.01
CA ILE A 197 3.38 12.25 -3.61
C ILE A 197 2.19 12.32 -4.57
N ILE A 198 1.05 12.83 -4.12
CA ILE A 198 -0.17 12.96 -4.95
C ILE A 198 0.11 13.83 -6.18
N SER A 199 0.73 15.00 -5.98
CA SER A 199 1.10 15.89 -7.06
C SER A 199 2.01 15.19 -8.08
N PHE A 200 3.07 14.51 -7.62
CA PHE A 200 3.98 13.78 -8.49
C PHE A 200 3.27 12.66 -9.26
N LEU A 201 2.51 11.80 -8.57
CA LEU A 201 1.76 10.72 -9.22
C LEU A 201 0.84 11.25 -10.32
N SER A 202 0.20 12.40 -10.08
CA SER A 202 -0.71 13.01 -11.05
C SER A 202 -0.03 13.58 -12.30
N THR A 203 1.29 13.73 -12.30
CA THR A 203 2.06 14.11 -13.51
C THR A 203 2.24 12.93 -14.46
N VAL A 204 2.29 11.72 -13.91
CA VAL A 204 2.51 10.47 -14.67
C VAL A 204 1.19 9.80 -15.03
N TRP A 205 0.26 9.74 -14.07
CA TRP A 205 -1.03 9.08 -14.24
C TRP A 205 -2.19 10.04 -13.98
N LYS A 206 -3.27 9.90 -14.73
CA LYS A 206 -4.55 10.47 -14.32
C LYS A 206 -5.01 9.70 -13.09
N LEU A 207 -4.96 10.33 -11.91
CA LEU A 207 -5.45 9.75 -10.67
C LEU A 207 -6.97 9.62 -10.71
N MET A 208 -7.50 8.61 -10.01
CA MET A 208 -8.92 8.25 -10.04
C MET A 208 -9.46 8.01 -8.62
N PRO A 209 -10.77 8.17 -8.41
CA PRO A 209 -11.42 7.67 -7.21
C PRO A 209 -11.13 6.17 -7.02
N GLY A 210 -10.79 5.76 -5.81
CA GLY A 210 -10.40 4.39 -5.49
C GLY A 210 -8.91 4.09 -5.63
N ASP A 211 -8.08 5.03 -6.07
CA ASP A 211 -6.63 4.87 -6.00
C ASP A 211 -6.18 4.88 -4.53
N LEU A 212 -5.39 3.87 -4.16
CA LEU A 212 -4.71 3.76 -2.89
C LEU A 212 -3.26 4.17 -3.05
N VAL A 213 -2.69 4.84 -2.04
CA VAL A 213 -1.27 5.19 -2.01
C VAL A 213 -0.67 4.76 -0.69
N TYR A 214 0.23 3.79 -0.73
CA TYR A 214 1.14 3.41 0.33
C TYR A 214 2.32 4.40 0.29
N THR A 215 2.57 5.08 1.40
CA THR A 215 3.39 6.31 1.41
C THR A 215 4.84 6.11 1.80
N GLY A 216 5.27 4.87 1.98
CA GLY A 216 6.62 4.52 2.42
C GLY A 216 6.70 4.16 3.89
N THR A 217 7.70 3.36 4.24
CA THR A 217 7.91 2.79 5.57
C THR A 217 9.11 3.43 6.28
N PRO A 218 9.07 3.61 7.62
CA PRO A 218 10.22 4.00 8.44
C PRO A 218 11.20 2.83 8.65
N SER A 219 12.33 3.08 9.29
CA SER A 219 13.31 2.06 9.72
C SER A 219 12.70 1.01 10.68
N GLY A 220 13.41 -0.10 10.88
CA GLY A 220 13.00 -1.21 11.74
C GLY A 220 12.24 -2.32 10.99
N VAL A 221 12.36 -2.39 9.66
CA VAL A 221 11.80 -3.50 8.87
C VAL A 221 12.42 -4.83 9.29
N GLY A 222 11.66 -5.92 9.26
CA GLY A 222 12.15 -7.21 9.75
C GLY A 222 11.41 -8.41 9.23
N VAL A 223 12.00 -9.58 9.47
CA VAL A 223 11.49 -10.88 9.05
C VAL A 223 10.21 -11.22 9.79
N LEU A 224 9.26 -11.79 9.08
CA LEU A 224 8.06 -12.42 9.59
C LEU A 224 8.16 -13.93 9.43
N CYS A 225 7.79 -14.63 10.49
CA CYS A 225 7.72 -16.08 10.55
C CYS A 225 6.29 -16.56 10.70
N LYS A 226 6.07 -17.84 10.45
CA LYS A 226 4.79 -18.47 10.73
C LYS A 226 4.40 -18.29 12.20
N GLU A 227 3.11 -18.04 12.45
CA GLU A 227 2.50 -17.77 13.75
C GLU A 227 2.82 -16.39 14.35
N ASP A 228 3.59 -15.53 13.65
CA ASP A 228 3.77 -14.16 14.10
C ASP A 228 2.47 -13.36 14.07
N GLU A 229 2.20 -12.65 15.15
CA GLU A 229 1.15 -11.64 15.24
C GLU A 229 1.73 -10.27 14.93
N ILE A 230 1.17 -9.58 13.94
CA ILE A 230 1.54 -8.23 13.56
C ILE A 230 0.44 -7.28 14.01
N VAL A 231 0.82 -6.25 14.74
CA VAL A 231 -0.09 -5.20 15.20
C VAL A 231 0.39 -3.85 14.71
N LEU A 232 -0.43 -3.17 13.94
CA LEU A 232 -0.23 -1.77 13.57
C LEU A 232 -1.07 -0.90 14.48
N ASP A 233 -0.49 0.18 15.00
CA ASP A 233 -1.15 1.05 15.97
C ASP A 233 -0.88 2.53 15.68
N SER A 234 -1.94 3.35 15.75
CA SER A 234 -1.85 4.81 15.72
C SER A 234 -2.91 5.39 16.65
N PRO A 235 -2.56 6.36 17.49
CA PRO A 235 -3.52 7.04 18.37
C PRO A 235 -4.69 7.67 17.61
N VAL A 236 -4.47 7.98 16.33
CA VAL A 236 -5.44 8.65 15.46
C VAL A 236 -6.20 7.65 14.60
N LEU A 237 -5.52 6.66 14.00
CA LEU A 237 -6.10 5.78 12.99
C LEU A 237 -6.65 4.49 13.58
N GLY A 238 -6.28 4.13 14.82
CA GLY A 238 -6.70 2.90 15.48
C GLY A 238 -5.66 1.79 15.38
N ARG A 239 -6.11 0.58 15.74
CA ARG A 239 -5.26 -0.62 15.88
C ARG A 239 -5.76 -1.74 14.98
N PHE A 240 -4.84 -2.37 14.26
CA PHE A 240 -5.14 -3.43 13.29
C PHE A 240 -4.20 -4.60 13.48
N THR A 241 -4.71 -5.83 13.36
CA THR A 241 -3.94 -7.05 13.62
C THR A 241 -4.08 -8.05 12.48
N TRP A 242 -2.98 -8.73 12.16
CA TRP A 242 -2.91 -9.88 11.26
C TRP A 242 -2.04 -10.97 11.86
N THR A 243 -2.24 -12.20 11.40
CA THR A 243 -1.42 -13.36 11.80
C THR A 243 -0.84 -14.02 10.55
N ILE A 244 0.42 -14.41 10.61
CA ILE A 244 1.12 -15.16 9.56
C ILE A 244 0.85 -16.66 9.71
N CYS A 245 0.48 -17.37 8.63
CA CYS A 245 0.19 -18.81 8.65
C CYS A 245 1.05 -19.64 7.70
#